data_22a2ed73138d172d3b02628eba249c79
#
_entry.id   22a2ed73138d172d3b02628eba249c79
#
_cell.length_a   1.000
_cell.length_b   1.000
_cell.length_c   1.000
_cell.angle_alpha   90.00
_cell.angle_beta   90.00
_cell.angle_gamma   90.00
#
_symmetry.space_group_name_H-M   'P 1'
#
loop_
_entity.id
_entity.type
_entity.pdbx_description
1 polymer ?
#
loop_
_entity_poly.entity_id
_entity_poly.type
_entity_poly.pdbx_seq_one_letter_code
_entity_poly.pdbx_strand_id
1 'polypeptide(L)'
;KEAGEIKKGDLVYLNTGFFRFYGEETYLKTPYLTEEAARYLANAGVSIVAIDCFTVDDVRKKEKPAHVVLLKEYGIPIIECALHLDDAPKPRFSSVCFPLKIRDGSGAFTRLVGVFGEGDVE
;
A
#
# COMPACT_ATOMS: atom_id res chain seq x y z
N LYS A 1 -7.91 14.87 -2.63
CA LYS A 1 -7.74 14.75 -4.10
C LYS A 1 -8.51 13.53 -4.57
N GLU A 2 -9.31 13.63 -5.63
CA GLU A 2 -9.95 12.46 -6.23
C GLU A 2 -8.89 11.62 -6.93
N ALA A 3 -8.76 10.36 -6.51
CA ALA A 3 -7.76 9.42 -7.05
C ALA A 3 -8.11 8.92 -8.47
N GLY A 4 -9.34 9.12 -8.90
CA GLY A 4 -9.85 8.56 -10.15
C GLY A 4 -10.22 7.08 -10.04
N GLU A 5 -10.55 6.47 -11.16
CA GLU A 5 -10.93 5.07 -11.25
C GLU A 5 -9.71 4.14 -11.11
N ILE A 6 -9.86 3.07 -10.31
CA ILE A 6 -8.85 2.01 -10.21
C ILE A 6 -8.90 1.16 -11.47
N LYS A 7 -7.74 0.95 -12.11
CA LYS A 7 -7.60 0.15 -13.32
C LYS A 7 -6.79 -1.12 -13.04
N LYS A 8 -7.06 -2.13 -13.85
CA LYS A 8 -6.27 -3.37 -13.82
C LYS A 8 -4.78 -3.07 -14.01
N GLY A 9 -3.95 -3.63 -13.15
CA GLY A 9 -2.50 -3.45 -13.16
C GLY A 9 -2.01 -2.26 -12.33
N ASP A 10 -2.90 -1.43 -11.77
CA ASP A 10 -2.49 -0.32 -10.91
C ASP A 10 -1.77 -0.81 -9.65
N LEU A 11 -0.77 -0.05 -9.22
CA LEU A 11 -0.32 -0.03 -7.84
C LEU A 11 -1.19 0.99 -7.10
N VAL A 12 -1.95 0.54 -6.11
CA VAL A 12 -2.87 1.40 -5.35
C VAL A 12 -2.23 1.82 -4.04
N TYR A 13 -2.13 3.14 -3.84
CA TYR A 13 -1.67 3.73 -2.58
C TYR A 13 -2.87 4.11 -1.71
N LEU A 14 -2.93 3.55 -0.53
CA LEU A 14 -3.90 3.88 0.51
C LEU A 14 -3.26 4.90 1.45
N ASN A 15 -3.46 6.17 1.13
CA ASN A 15 -2.98 7.28 1.94
C ASN A 15 -4.02 7.63 3.00
N THR A 16 -3.83 7.11 4.21
CA THR A 16 -4.70 7.37 5.36
C THR A 16 -4.27 8.63 6.13
N GLY A 17 -3.07 9.14 5.85
CA GLY A 17 -2.42 10.20 6.60
C GLY A 17 -1.88 9.73 7.95
N PHE A 18 -1.94 8.42 8.22
CA PHE A 18 -1.52 7.86 9.51
C PHE A 18 0.00 7.80 9.67
N PHE A 19 0.75 7.90 8.57
CA PHE A 19 2.21 7.98 8.56
C PHE A 19 2.77 9.10 9.46
N ARG A 20 2.00 10.16 9.71
CA ARG A 20 2.39 11.26 10.61
C ARG A 20 2.67 10.83 12.04
N PHE A 21 2.17 9.67 12.45
CA PHE A 21 2.43 9.07 13.75
C PHE A 21 3.58 8.06 13.72
N TYR A 22 4.31 7.96 12.60
CA TYR A 22 5.43 7.03 12.48
C TYR A 22 6.49 7.30 13.56
N GLY A 23 6.87 6.26 14.29
CA GLY A 23 7.77 6.36 15.45
C GLY A 23 7.07 6.58 16.79
N GLU A 24 5.75 6.79 16.80
CA GLU A 24 4.94 6.93 18.01
C GLU A 24 4.17 5.63 18.31
N GLU A 25 3.83 5.40 19.57
CA GLU A 25 2.99 4.27 19.98
C GLU A 25 1.61 4.29 19.29
N THR A 26 1.10 5.48 19.01
CA THR A 26 -0.15 5.71 18.28
C THR A 26 -0.14 5.06 16.90
N TYR A 27 1.02 4.97 16.24
CA TYR A 27 1.15 4.35 14.92
C TYR A 27 0.73 2.88 14.91
N LEU A 28 0.81 2.19 16.03
CA LEU A 28 0.36 0.80 16.17
C LEU A 28 -1.18 0.65 16.26
N LYS A 29 -1.92 1.77 16.39
CA LYS A 29 -3.40 1.79 16.39
C LYS A 29 -3.98 2.11 15.01
N THR A 30 -3.34 1.62 14.00
CA THR A 30 -3.55 1.93 12.58
C THR A 30 -4.96 1.63 12.08
N PRO A 31 -5.48 2.43 11.12
CA PRO A 31 -6.57 2.01 10.25
C PRO A 31 -6.22 0.73 9.50
N TYR A 32 -7.23 0.01 9.04
CA TYR A 32 -7.02 -1.26 8.35
C TYR A 32 -8.06 -1.48 7.24
N LEU A 33 -7.74 -2.38 6.31
CA LEU A 33 -8.68 -2.85 5.30
C LEU A 33 -9.63 -3.89 5.89
N THR A 34 -10.90 -3.78 5.56
CA THR A 34 -11.83 -4.89 5.74
C THR A 34 -11.55 -5.97 4.69
N GLU A 35 -11.98 -7.20 4.94
CA GLU A 35 -11.90 -8.28 3.96
C GLU A 35 -12.60 -7.89 2.64
N GLU A 36 -13.76 -7.24 2.72
CA GLU A 36 -14.52 -6.76 1.58
C GLU A 36 -13.73 -5.74 0.75
N ALA A 37 -13.08 -4.78 1.41
CA ALA A 37 -12.23 -3.79 0.72
C ALA A 37 -11.03 -4.45 0.03
N ALA A 38 -10.39 -5.42 0.68
CA ALA A 38 -9.30 -6.19 0.07
C ALA A 38 -9.78 -6.96 -1.17
N ARG A 39 -10.94 -7.62 -1.11
CA ARG A 39 -11.55 -8.32 -2.24
C ARG A 39 -11.93 -7.36 -3.37
N TYR A 40 -12.43 -6.17 -3.04
CA TYR A 40 -12.74 -5.15 -4.05
C TYR A 40 -11.49 -4.77 -4.85
N LEU A 41 -10.37 -4.47 -4.18
CA LEU A 41 -9.10 -4.16 -4.83
C LEU A 41 -8.59 -5.34 -5.68
N ALA A 42 -8.66 -6.55 -5.13
CA ALA A 42 -8.22 -7.75 -5.82
C ALA A 42 -9.04 -8.01 -7.09
N ASN A 43 -10.38 -7.89 -7.02
CA ASN A 43 -11.27 -8.07 -8.17
C ASN A 43 -11.10 -6.97 -9.23
N ALA A 44 -10.69 -5.76 -8.83
CA ALA A 44 -10.31 -4.70 -9.77
C ALA A 44 -9.01 -5.02 -10.53
N GLY A 45 -8.27 -6.05 -10.08
CA GLY A 45 -7.06 -6.53 -10.73
C GLY A 45 -5.84 -5.65 -10.47
N VAL A 46 -5.74 -5.03 -9.31
CA VAL A 46 -4.56 -4.25 -8.92
C VAL A 46 -3.32 -5.13 -8.86
N SER A 47 -2.17 -4.57 -9.15
CA SER A 47 -0.89 -5.29 -9.14
C SER A 47 -0.22 -5.32 -7.77
N ILE A 48 -0.37 -4.24 -7.00
CA ILE A 48 0.22 -4.07 -5.67
C ILE A 48 -0.71 -3.19 -4.85
N VAL A 49 -0.81 -3.44 -3.54
CA VAL A 49 -1.45 -2.54 -2.58
C VAL A 49 -0.39 -1.97 -1.65
N ALA A 50 -0.29 -0.65 -1.58
CA ALA A 50 0.59 0.05 -0.66
C ALA A 50 -0.22 0.87 0.34
N ILE A 51 0.20 0.89 1.61
CA ILE A 51 -0.46 1.64 2.68
C ILE A 51 0.57 2.35 3.55
N ASP A 52 0.22 3.54 4.01
CA ASP A 52 1.05 4.33 4.93
C ASP A 52 0.97 3.89 6.40
N CYS A 53 0.24 2.83 6.67
CA CYS A 53 0.07 2.22 7.98
C CYS A 53 1.08 1.12 8.26
N PHE A 54 1.17 0.74 9.54
CA PHE A 54 2.02 -0.36 10.01
C PHE A 54 1.63 -1.71 9.39
N THR A 55 0.34 -1.91 9.12
CA THR A 55 -0.19 -3.12 8.48
C THR A 55 -1.52 -2.84 7.81
N VAL A 56 -1.90 -3.68 6.85
CA VAL A 56 -3.22 -3.62 6.19
C VAL A 56 -4.33 -4.23 7.03
N ASP A 57 -4.03 -5.04 8.04
CA ASP A 57 -5.02 -5.68 8.92
C ASP A 57 -5.13 -5.04 10.30
N ASP A 58 -6.23 -5.31 10.98
CA ASP A 58 -6.44 -4.90 12.37
C ASP A 58 -5.42 -5.56 13.29
N VAL A 59 -4.52 -4.77 13.88
CA VAL A 59 -3.46 -5.25 14.79
C VAL A 59 -4.01 -5.93 16.04
N ARG A 60 -5.25 -5.57 16.45
CA ARG A 60 -5.90 -6.09 17.64
C ARG A 60 -6.45 -7.50 17.45
N LYS A 61 -6.57 -7.96 16.22
CA LYS A 61 -7.11 -9.28 15.87
C LYS A 61 -5.97 -10.22 15.48
N LYS A 62 -6.17 -11.50 15.80
CA LYS A 62 -5.24 -12.56 15.39
C LYS A 62 -5.38 -12.86 13.89
N GLU A 63 -6.60 -12.83 13.41
CA GLU A 63 -6.95 -13.05 12.01
C GLU A 63 -6.45 -11.89 11.15
N LYS A 64 -5.94 -12.22 9.98
CA LYS A 64 -5.39 -11.26 9.00
C LYS A 64 -6.08 -11.42 7.64
N PRO A 65 -7.39 -11.08 7.55
CA PRO A 65 -8.18 -11.34 6.35
C PRO A 65 -7.67 -10.60 5.12
N ALA A 66 -7.20 -9.36 5.24
CA ALA A 66 -6.67 -8.61 4.10
C ALA A 66 -5.38 -9.25 3.55
N HIS A 67 -4.47 -9.69 4.41
CA HIS A 67 -3.30 -10.48 4.00
C HIS A 67 -3.69 -11.77 3.31
N VAL A 68 -4.65 -12.51 3.85
CA VAL A 68 -5.12 -13.76 3.25
C VAL A 68 -5.66 -13.52 1.84
N VAL A 69 -6.55 -12.56 1.69
CA VAL A 69 -7.13 -12.22 0.38
C VAL A 69 -6.04 -11.77 -0.58
N LEU A 70 -5.28 -10.74 -0.24
CA LEU A 70 -4.34 -10.14 -1.19
C LEU A 70 -3.18 -11.10 -1.53
N LEU A 71 -2.47 -11.62 -0.52
CA LEU A 71 -1.28 -12.44 -0.77
C LEU A 71 -1.61 -13.88 -1.16
N LYS A 72 -2.48 -14.57 -0.38
CA LYS A 72 -2.68 -16.00 -0.54
C LYS A 72 -3.67 -16.33 -1.65
N GLU A 73 -4.80 -15.61 -1.74
CA GLU A 73 -5.85 -15.94 -2.71
C GLU A 73 -5.55 -15.33 -4.09
N TYR A 74 -5.01 -14.12 -4.14
CA TYR A 74 -4.82 -13.38 -5.39
C TYR A 74 -3.37 -13.14 -5.79
N GLY A 75 -2.39 -13.41 -4.92
CA GLY A 75 -0.97 -13.21 -5.21
C GLY A 75 -0.57 -11.74 -5.38
N ILE A 76 -1.32 -10.83 -4.75
CA ILE A 76 -1.08 -9.39 -4.82
C ILE A 76 -0.14 -8.98 -3.68
N PRO A 77 1.07 -8.50 -3.97
CA PRO A 77 2.00 -8.01 -2.95
C PRO A 77 1.45 -6.81 -2.18
N ILE A 78 1.86 -6.70 -0.91
CA ILE A 78 1.51 -5.59 -0.03
C ILE A 78 2.78 -4.83 0.34
N ILE A 79 2.74 -3.50 0.29
CA ILE A 79 3.77 -2.62 0.79
C ILE A 79 3.20 -1.88 2.00
N GLU A 80 3.78 -2.11 3.16
CA GLU A 80 3.38 -1.46 4.41
C GLU A 80 4.37 -0.36 4.77
N CYS A 81 3.98 0.57 5.64
CA CYS A 81 4.79 1.74 5.99
C CYS A 81 5.23 2.56 4.76
N ALA A 82 4.36 2.72 3.77
CA ALA A 82 4.61 3.58 2.61
C ALA A 82 4.51 5.05 3.02
N LEU A 83 5.63 5.63 3.46
CA LEU A 83 5.68 6.99 3.97
C LEU A 83 5.73 8.02 2.83
N HIS A 84 5.42 9.29 3.16
CA HIS A 84 5.52 10.43 2.24
C HIS A 84 4.60 10.39 1.01
N LEU A 85 3.46 9.70 1.10
CA LEU A 85 2.47 9.67 0.01
C LEU A 85 1.84 11.05 -0.25
N ASP A 86 1.84 11.94 0.74
CA ASP A 86 1.35 13.32 0.61
C ASP A 86 2.23 14.18 -0.31
N ASP A 87 3.49 13.79 -0.52
CA ASP A 87 4.43 14.50 -1.37
C ASP A 87 4.14 14.29 -2.88
N ALA A 88 3.26 13.34 -3.22
CA ALA A 88 2.87 13.11 -4.60
C ALA A 88 2.09 14.32 -5.17
N PRO A 89 2.58 14.98 -6.22
CA PRO A 89 1.97 16.20 -6.76
C PRO A 89 0.61 15.94 -7.41
N LYS A 90 0.38 14.73 -7.89
CA LYS A 90 -0.87 14.31 -8.53
C LYS A 90 -1.30 12.91 -8.09
N PRO A 91 -2.61 12.60 -8.18
CA PRO A 91 -3.14 11.33 -7.66
C PRO A 91 -2.78 10.11 -8.50
N ARG A 92 -2.30 10.28 -9.74
CA ARG A 92 -1.91 9.20 -10.65
C ARG A 92 -0.54 9.48 -11.26
N PHE A 93 0.40 8.59 -11.03
CA PHE A 93 1.79 8.71 -11.48
C PHE A 93 2.42 7.33 -11.69
N SER A 94 3.56 7.31 -12.38
CA SER A 94 4.36 6.09 -12.53
C SER A 94 5.09 5.76 -11.23
N SER A 95 5.10 4.49 -10.86
CA SER A 95 5.79 4.03 -9.65
C SER A 95 6.68 2.84 -9.94
N VAL A 96 7.75 2.76 -9.18
CA VAL A 96 8.71 1.66 -9.21
C VAL A 96 8.98 1.19 -7.78
N CYS A 97 9.04 -0.12 -7.56
CA CYS A 97 9.46 -0.69 -6.30
C CYS A 97 10.47 -1.83 -6.53
N PHE A 98 11.54 -1.82 -5.73
CA PHE A 98 12.63 -2.78 -5.82
C PHE A 98 12.87 -3.43 -4.45
N PRO A 99 12.17 -4.55 -4.13
CA PRO A 99 12.43 -5.29 -2.90
C PRO A 99 13.80 -5.95 -2.93
N LEU A 100 14.40 -6.14 -1.75
CA LEU A 100 15.59 -6.95 -1.60
C LEU A 100 15.28 -8.40 -2.01
N LYS A 101 16.16 -9.00 -2.79
CA LYS A 101 16.02 -10.39 -3.23
C LYS A 101 16.54 -11.34 -2.15
N ILE A 102 15.65 -11.77 -1.26
CA ILE A 102 15.95 -12.69 -0.16
C ILE A 102 15.40 -14.08 -0.53
N ARG A 103 16.25 -15.09 -0.51
CA ARG A 103 15.83 -16.47 -0.76
C ARG A 103 14.89 -16.93 0.36
N ASP A 104 13.74 -17.50 0.00
CA ASP A 104 12.73 -18.05 0.91
C ASP A 104 12.20 -17.01 1.94
N GLY A 105 12.39 -15.71 1.67
CA GLY A 105 11.89 -14.64 2.52
C GLY A 105 10.39 -14.42 2.31
N SER A 106 9.64 -14.26 3.40
CA SER A 106 8.21 -13.90 3.36
C SER A 106 7.97 -12.41 3.12
N GLY A 107 9.00 -11.58 3.27
CA GLY A 107 8.98 -10.15 3.04
C GLY A 107 10.39 -9.56 3.00
N ALA A 108 10.52 -8.34 2.52
CA ALA A 108 11.78 -7.63 2.43
C ALA A 108 11.55 -6.11 2.43
N PHE A 109 12.55 -5.35 2.81
CA PHE A 109 12.54 -3.91 2.57
C PHE A 109 12.49 -3.64 1.06
N THR A 110 11.73 -2.60 0.69
CA THR A 110 11.67 -2.14 -0.68
C THR A 110 11.91 -0.63 -0.75
N ARG A 111 12.55 -0.20 -1.84
CA ARG A 111 12.55 1.20 -2.23
C ARG A 111 11.31 1.44 -3.09
N LEU A 112 10.40 2.28 -2.62
CA LEU A 112 9.21 2.70 -3.35
C LEU A 112 9.42 4.12 -3.86
N VAL A 113 9.31 4.33 -5.18
CA VAL A 113 9.64 5.60 -5.84
C VAL A 113 8.50 6.00 -6.76
N GLY A 114 8.08 7.27 -6.65
CA GLY A 114 7.23 7.92 -7.64
C GLY A 114 8.09 8.56 -8.74
N VAL A 115 7.64 8.45 -9.99
CA VAL A 115 8.29 9.06 -11.15
C VAL A 115 7.35 10.08 -11.75
N PHE A 116 7.83 11.31 -11.85
CA PHE A 116 7.09 12.46 -12.35
C PHE A 116 7.84 13.12 -13.52
N GLY A 117 7.11 13.72 -14.46
CA GLY A 117 7.69 14.49 -15.56
C GLY A 117 8.00 15.94 -15.18
N GLU A 118 8.69 16.66 -16.09
CA GLU A 118 8.99 18.10 -15.98
C GLU A 118 7.70 18.90 -15.88
N GLY A 119 6.92 19.18 -15.34
CA GLY A 119 5.61 19.85 -15.24
C GLY A 119 4.65 19.19 -14.25
N ASP A 120 5.10 18.10 -13.64
CA ASP A 120 4.34 17.42 -12.60
C ASP A 120 4.72 17.88 -11.18
N VAL A 121 5.87 18.58 -11.07
CA VAL A 121 6.42 19.08 -9.79
C VAL A 121 6.58 20.60 -9.92
N GLU A 122 5.76 21.38 -9.25
CA GLU A 122 5.91 22.82 -9.05
C GLU A 122 6.38 23.11 -7.62
#